data_31de3f7ddf0744acf2fc6208a49aecdb
#
_entry.id   31de3f7ddf0744acf2fc6208a49aecdb
#
_cell.length_a   1.000
_cell.length_b   1.000
_cell.length_c   1.000
_cell.angle_alpha   90.00
_cell.angle_beta   90.00
_cell.angle_gamma   90.00
#
_symmetry.space_group_name_H-M   'P 1'
#
loop_
_entity.id
_entity.type
_entity.pdbx_description
1 polymer ?
#
loop_
_entity_poly.entity_id
_entity_poly.type
_entity_poly.pdbx_seq_one_letter_code
_entity_poly.pdbx_strand_id
1 'polypeptide(L)'
;MKPIANSQLTGKWYNIARTRNFFEMNFVEIFLYISIAYENYLDLLYVGIKDDGSKVLKKLTLKILTKNDVNFIIIKKGLFKKTFRILTFDDKNGILILSDKKIKCLSILSRKPTMKYEVMESYLNQIEELNGKRIELYGVLNTLV
;
A
#
# COMPACT_ATOMS: atom_id res chain seq x y z
N MET A 1 12.49 -13.29 1.70
CA MET A 1 12.41 -11.82 1.90
C MET A 1 12.82 -11.50 3.34
N LYS A 2 13.63 -10.50 3.53
CA LYS A 2 14.07 -10.07 4.87
C LYS A 2 12.91 -9.48 5.67
N PRO A 3 12.88 -9.67 7.01
CA PRO A 3 11.93 -8.95 7.84
C PRO A 3 12.05 -7.44 7.67
N ILE A 4 10.91 -6.78 7.67
CA ILE A 4 10.84 -5.32 7.56
C ILE A 4 10.74 -4.73 8.96
N ALA A 5 11.62 -3.77 9.28
CA ALA A 5 11.56 -3.06 10.54
C ALA A 5 10.43 -2.01 10.52
N ASN A 6 9.80 -1.78 11.67
CA ASN A 6 8.74 -0.77 11.80
C ASN A 6 9.20 0.60 11.30
N SER A 7 10.44 1.00 11.62
CA SER A 7 10.99 2.29 11.20
C SER A 7 11.07 2.47 9.68
N GLN A 8 11.16 1.38 8.93
CA GLN A 8 11.22 1.45 7.46
C GLN A 8 9.90 1.84 6.84
N LEU A 9 8.78 1.63 7.53
CA LEU A 9 7.44 1.99 7.02
C LEU A 9 6.95 3.34 7.52
N THR A 10 7.60 3.95 8.51
CA THR A 10 7.14 5.25 9.06
C THR A 10 7.22 6.36 8.03
N GLY A 11 6.32 7.34 8.16
CA GLY A 11 6.25 8.50 7.29
C GLY A 11 5.06 8.44 6.35
N LYS A 12 5.11 9.27 5.32
CA LYS A 12 4.02 9.41 4.35
C LYS A 12 4.21 8.48 3.17
N TRP A 13 3.10 7.89 2.73
CA TRP A 13 3.01 7.10 1.52
C TRP A 13 1.88 7.62 0.65
N TYR A 14 2.12 7.72 -0.66
CA TYR A 14 1.12 8.09 -1.65
C TYR A 14 0.62 6.84 -2.36
N ASN A 15 -0.69 6.71 -2.53
CA ASN A 15 -1.24 5.67 -3.39
C ASN A 15 -1.11 6.10 -4.85
N ILE A 16 -0.32 5.38 -5.62
CA ILE A 16 -0.04 5.69 -7.04
C ILE A 16 -1.07 5.04 -7.94
N ALA A 17 -1.35 3.77 -7.70
CA ALA A 17 -2.28 2.99 -8.52
C ALA A 17 -2.82 1.84 -7.69
N ARG A 18 -4.01 1.36 -8.05
CA ARG A 18 -4.66 0.26 -7.32
C ARG A 18 -5.66 -0.48 -8.20
N THR A 19 -6.02 -1.68 -7.80
CA THR A 19 -7.19 -2.37 -8.33
C THR A 19 -8.46 -1.71 -7.80
N ARG A 20 -9.59 -1.90 -8.48
CA ARG A 20 -10.86 -1.24 -8.14
C ARG A 20 -11.36 -1.51 -6.72
N ASN A 21 -11.10 -2.71 -6.20
CA ASN A 21 -11.62 -3.14 -4.91
C ASN A 21 -10.63 -3.04 -3.76
N PHE A 22 -9.46 -2.42 -3.97
CA PHE A 22 -8.47 -2.29 -2.90
C PHE A 22 -8.86 -1.19 -1.91
N PHE A 23 -9.20 0.00 -2.42
CA PHE A 23 -9.71 1.14 -1.66
C PHE A 23 -11.04 1.59 -2.27
N GLU A 24 -11.73 2.51 -1.60
CA GLU A 24 -12.95 3.11 -2.15
C GLU A 24 -12.65 3.87 -3.45
N MET A 25 -13.47 3.66 -4.48
CA MET A 25 -13.22 4.19 -5.82
C MET A 25 -13.49 5.69 -5.96
N ASN A 26 -14.29 6.25 -5.06
CA ASN A 26 -14.64 7.66 -5.11
C ASN A 26 -13.55 8.61 -4.59
N PHE A 27 -12.40 8.07 -4.14
CA PHE A 27 -11.27 8.89 -3.74
C PHE A 27 -10.37 9.17 -4.95
N VAL A 28 -10.08 10.47 -5.18
CA VAL A 28 -9.15 10.91 -6.22
C VAL A 28 -7.70 10.93 -5.73
N GLU A 29 -7.50 11.03 -4.41
CA GLU A 29 -6.19 10.93 -3.77
C GLU A 29 -6.30 10.12 -2.49
N ILE A 30 -5.26 9.34 -2.20
CA ILE A 30 -5.15 8.59 -0.95
C ILE A 30 -3.73 8.73 -0.42
N PHE A 31 -3.63 9.10 0.86
CA PHE A 31 -2.36 9.18 1.59
C PHE A 31 -2.40 8.29 2.81
N LEU A 32 -1.25 7.74 3.16
CA LEU A 32 -1.07 7.01 4.41
C LEU A 32 0.04 7.69 5.20
N TYR A 33 -0.21 7.92 6.49
CA TYR A 33 0.81 8.40 7.43
C TYR A 33 1.02 7.33 8.48
N ILE A 34 2.23 6.82 8.57
CA ILE A 34 2.58 5.76 9.50
C ILE A 34 3.55 6.29 10.54
N SER A 35 3.24 6.08 11.82
CA SER A 35 4.09 6.48 12.94
C SER A 35 4.22 5.35 13.95
N ILE A 36 5.28 5.37 14.76
CA ILE A 36 5.52 4.37 15.78
C ILE A 36 4.66 4.69 17.00
N ALA A 37 3.80 3.74 17.42
CA ALA A 37 2.96 3.88 18.62
C ALA A 37 3.56 3.14 19.81
N TYR A 38 3.88 1.84 19.62
CA TYR A 38 4.44 0.94 20.63
C TYR A 38 5.48 0.04 19.96
N GLU A 39 6.19 -0.77 20.74
CA GLU A 39 7.25 -1.65 20.23
C GLU A 39 6.84 -2.49 19.01
N ASN A 40 5.62 -3.05 19.02
CA ASN A 40 5.13 -3.96 17.99
C ASN A 40 3.98 -3.41 17.16
N TYR A 41 3.62 -2.14 17.37
CA TYR A 41 2.48 -1.54 16.70
C TYR A 41 2.84 -0.20 16.10
N LEU A 42 2.24 0.07 14.96
CA LEU A 42 2.31 1.36 14.27
C LEU A 42 0.92 1.98 14.27
N ASP A 43 0.87 3.31 14.31
CA ASP A 43 -0.35 4.06 14.03
C ASP A 43 -0.42 4.34 12.54
N LEU A 44 -1.58 4.14 11.95
CA LEU A 44 -1.87 4.44 10.56
C LEU A 44 -2.97 5.49 10.49
N LEU A 45 -2.67 6.62 9.89
CA LEU A 45 -3.67 7.60 9.50
C LEU A 45 -3.92 7.47 8.00
N TYR A 46 -5.11 7.02 7.65
CA TYR A 46 -5.56 6.93 6.26
C TYR A 46 -6.31 8.21 5.92
N VAL A 47 -5.93 8.85 4.81
CA VAL A 47 -6.57 10.06 4.31
C VAL A 47 -7.04 9.83 2.88
N GLY A 48 -8.35 9.86 2.66
CA GLY A 48 -8.94 9.81 1.32
C GLY A 48 -9.52 11.17 0.96
N ILE A 49 -9.27 11.65 -0.25
CA ILE A 49 -9.79 12.91 -0.77
C ILE A 49 -10.71 12.60 -1.93
N LYS A 50 -11.96 13.06 -1.84
CA LYS A 50 -12.97 12.91 -2.90
C LYS A 50 -12.80 14.01 -3.96
N ASP A 51 -13.45 13.82 -5.10
CA ASP A 51 -13.40 14.77 -6.22
C ASP A 51 -13.97 16.16 -5.88
N ASP A 52 -14.87 16.24 -4.91
CA ASP A 52 -15.41 17.51 -4.40
C ASP A 52 -14.49 18.22 -3.39
N GLY A 53 -13.31 17.61 -3.09
CA GLY A 53 -12.35 18.14 -2.14
C GLY A 53 -12.58 17.73 -0.70
N SER A 54 -13.67 17.03 -0.39
CA SER A 54 -13.94 16.57 0.98
C SER A 54 -12.96 15.46 1.37
N LYS A 55 -12.59 15.40 2.66
CA LYS A 55 -11.63 14.45 3.20
C LYS A 55 -12.29 13.45 4.12
N VAL A 56 -11.85 12.19 4.02
CA VAL A 56 -12.19 11.13 4.97
C VAL A 56 -10.91 10.72 5.69
N LEU A 57 -10.95 10.78 7.01
CA LEU A 57 -9.81 10.42 7.87
C LEU A 57 -10.18 9.17 8.66
N LYS A 58 -9.29 8.18 8.66
CA LYS A 58 -9.45 6.96 9.47
C LYS A 58 -8.16 6.70 10.24
N LYS A 59 -8.29 6.50 11.54
CA LYS A 59 -7.18 6.10 12.40
C LYS A 59 -7.25 4.59 12.62
N LEU A 60 -6.16 3.91 12.33
CA LEU A 60 -6.06 2.46 12.38
C LEU A 60 -4.75 2.07 13.08
N THR A 61 -4.70 0.84 13.56
CA THR A 61 -3.47 0.26 14.11
C THR A 61 -2.90 -0.72 13.10
N LEU A 62 -1.59 -0.70 12.91
CA LEU A 62 -0.88 -1.52 11.94
C LEU A 62 0.19 -2.35 12.63
N LYS A 63 0.33 -3.61 12.22
CA LYS A 63 1.38 -4.51 12.70
C LYS A 63 2.02 -5.21 11.51
N ILE A 64 3.36 -5.32 11.52
CA ILE A 64 4.10 -6.10 10.54
C ILE A 64 4.32 -7.50 11.11
N LEU A 65 4.04 -8.51 10.32
CA LEU A 65 4.25 -9.91 10.66
C LEU A 65 5.02 -10.60 9.54
N THR A 66 6.08 -11.33 9.90
CA THR A 66 6.83 -12.16 8.96
C THR A 66 6.57 -13.62 9.27
N LYS A 67 6.11 -14.39 8.28
CA LYS A 67 5.81 -15.80 8.41
C LYS A 67 6.18 -16.53 7.13
N ASN A 68 6.99 -17.60 7.24
CA ASN A 68 7.45 -18.38 6.08
C ASN A 68 8.09 -17.52 4.99
N ASP A 69 8.96 -16.60 5.39
CA ASP A 69 9.66 -15.64 4.52
C ASP A 69 8.75 -14.68 3.75
N VAL A 70 7.50 -14.55 4.18
CA VAL A 70 6.55 -13.59 3.61
C VAL A 70 6.21 -12.54 4.67
N ASN A 71 6.25 -11.28 4.28
CA ASN A 71 5.86 -10.17 5.13
C ASN A 71 4.39 -9.82 4.91
N PHE A 72 3.68 -9.60 6.02
CA PHE A 72 2.28 -9.19 6.03
C PHE A 72 2.11 -7.91 6.83
N ILE A 73 1.12 -7.13 6.45
CA ILE A 73 0.63 -6.00 7.23
C ILE A 73 -0.76 -6.36 7.74
N ILE A 74 -0.94 -6.25 9.05
CA ILE A 74 -2.25 -6.47 9.69
C ILE A 74 -2.78 -5.12 10.15
N ILE A 75 -3.94 -4.73 9.63
CA ILE A 75 -4.60 -3.47 9.99
C ILE A 75 -5.80 -3.80 10.85
N LYS A 76 -5.92 -3.10 12.00
CA LYS A 76 -7.00 -3.29 12.97
C LYS A 76 -7.69 -1.98 13.31
N LYS A 77 -9.02 -2.06 13.49
CA LYS A 77 -9.83 -1.00 14.06
C LYS A 77 -10.96 -1.64 14.85
N GLY A 78 -10.91 -1.56 16.19
CA GLY A 78 -11.87 -2.27 17.04
C GLY A 78 -11.84 -3.78 16.77
N LEU A 79 -12.99 -4.34 16.39
CA LEU A 79 -13.10 -5.76 16.02
C LEU A 79 -12.75 -6.03 14.56
N PHE A 80 -12.60 -5.00 13.76
CA PHE A 80 -12.21 -5.13 12.35
C PHE A 80 -10.72 -5.46 12.24
N LYS A 81 -10.41 -6.47 11.43
CA LYS A 81 -9.04 -6.90 11.16
C LYS A 81 -8.90 -7.27 9.70
N LYS A 82 -7.90 -6.72 9.02
CA LYS A 82 -7.59 -7.07 7.64
C LYS A 82 -6.09 -7.30 7.46
N THR A 83 -5.75 -8.35 6.73
CA THR A 83 -4.36 -8.73 6.48
C THR A 83 -4.02 -8.52 5.02
N PHE A 84 -2.90 -7.83 4.76
CA PHE A 84 -2.35 -7.63 3.43
C PHE A 84 -0.99 -8.29 3.33
N ARG A 85 -0.69 -8.83 2.17
CA ARG A 85 0.63 -9.35 1.84
C ARG A 85 1.49 -8.22 1.27
N ILE A 86 2.74 -8.16 1.70
CA ILE A 86 3.73 -7.26 1.08
C ILE A 86 4.37 -8.04 -0.05
N LEU A 87 4.04 -7.68 -1.29
CA LEU A 87 4.61 -8.29 -2.48
C LEU A 87 6.00 -7.74 -2.77
N THR A 88 6.17 -6.45 -2.59
CA THR A 88 7.42 -5.75 -2.89
C THR A 88 7.60 -4.65 -1.87
N PHE A 89 8.81 -4.60 -1.31
CA PHE A 89 9.27 -3.47 -0.51
C PHE A 89 10.65 -3.09 -1.00
N ASP A 90 10.74 -1.95 -1.68
CA ASP A 90 11.98 -1.38 -2.18
C ASP A 90 12.26 -0.11 -1.38
N ASP A 91 12.99 -0.27 -0.28
CA ASP A 91 13.28 0.83 0.64
C ASP A 91 14.11 1.93 -0.03
N LYS A 92 15.05 1.54 -0.89
CA LYS A 92 15.92 2.47 -1.61
C LYS A 92 15.13 3.41 -2.52
N ASN A 93 14.15 2.87 -3.25
CA ASN A 93 13.33 3.65 -4.17
C ASN A 93 12.01 4.13 -3.55
N GLY A 94 11.73 3.72 -2.31
CA GLY A 94 10.54 4.15 -1.59
C GLY A 94 9.25 3.58 -2.18
N ILE A 95 9.23 2.28 -2.50
CA ILE A 95 8.08 1.61 -3.10
C ILE A 95 7.61 0.49 -2.19
N LEU A 96 6.29 0.44 -1.98
CA LEU A 96 5.63 -0.61 -1.21
C LEU A 96 4.42 -1.10 -2.01
N ILE A 97 4.38 -2.39 -2.32
CA ILE A 97 3.26 -2.99 -3.04
C ILE A 97 2.56 -4.00 -2.13
N LEU A 98 1.29 -3.75 -1.88
CA LEU A 98 0.43 -4.57 -1.04
C LEU A 98 -0.57 -5.35 -1.88
N SER A 99 -0.92 -6.54 -1.43
CA SER A 99 -1.96 -7.35 -2.05
C SER A 99 -2.80 -8.09 -1.01
N ASP A 100 -3.91 -8.66 -1.45
CA ASP A 100 -4.57 -9.72 -0.71
C ASP A 100 -3.75 -11.02 -0.77
N LYS A 101 -4.15 -12.04 -0.03
CA LYS A 101 -3.41 -13.31 0.04
C LYS A 101 -3.30 -14.02 -1.32
N LYS A 102 -4.31 -13.90 -2.17
CA LYS A 102 -4.38 -14.56 -3.48
C LYS A 102 -3.83 -13.73 -4.63
N ILE A 103 -3.33 -12.54 -4.34
CA ILE A 103 -2.79 -11.60 -5.33
C ILE A 103 -3.82 -11.27 -6.42
N LYS A 104 -5.07 -11.03 -6.01
CA LYS A 104 -6.15 -10.57 -6.89
C LYS A 104 -6.32 -9.06 -6.85
N CYS A 105 -5.96 -8.45 -5.74
CA CYS A 105 -6.07 -7.01 -5.50
C CYS A 105 -4.70 -6.47 -5.15
N LEU A 106 -4.31 -5.35 -5.74
CA LEU A 106 -3.02 -4.71 -5.52
C LEU A 106 -3.20 -3.23 -5.22
N SER A 107 -2.24 -2.69 -4.46
CA SER A 107 -2.03 -1.26 -4.32
C SER A 107 -0.54 -0.96 -4.38
N ILE A 108 -0.16 0.02 -5.19
CA ILE A 108 1.22 0.52 -5.27
C ILE A 108 1.30 1.81 -4.48
N LEU A 109 2.15 1.81 -3.48
CA LEU A 109 2.43 2.97 -2.63
C LEU A 109 3.85 3.46 -2.87
N SER A 110 4.03 4.77 -2.84
CA SER A 110 5.33 5.41 -3.07
C SER A 110 5.57 6.53 -2.06
N ARG A 111 6.84 6.74 -1.72
CA ARG A 111 7.28 7.91 -0.93
C ARG A 111 7.13 9.21 -1.72
N LYS A 112 7.11 9.14 -3.04
CA LYS A 112 6.95 10.30 -3.93
C LYS A 112 5.52 10.38 -4.44
N PRO A 113 4.99 11.60 -4.67
CA PRO A 113 3.61 11.77 -5.12
C PRO A 113 3.35 11.29 -6.54
N THR A 114 4.40 11.13 -7.35
CA THR A 114 4.28 10.69 -8.74
C THR A 114 5.20 9.52 -9.02
N MET A 115 4.84 8.72 -10.02
CA MET A 115 5.65 7.60 -10.52
C MET A 115 5.59 7.61 -12.04
N LYS A 116 6.74 7.34 -12.68
CA LYS A 116 6.77 7.16 -14.13
C LYS A 116 6.03 5.88 -14.51
N TYR A 117 5.27 5.94 -15.57
CA TYR A 117 4.50 4.79 -16.05
C TYR A 117 5.39 3.56 -16.29
N GLU A 118 6.57 3.76 -16.86
CA GLU A 118 7.53 2.67 -17.14
C GLU A 118 8.02 1.99 -15.86
N VAL A 119 8.16 2.73 -14.78
CA VAL A 119 8.56 2.19 -13.47
C VAL A 119 7.44 1.30 -12.93
N MET A 120 6.20 1.75 -12.99
CA MET A 120 5.05 0.96 -12.59
C MET A 120 4.95 -0.33 -13.42
N GLU A 121 5.10 -0.23 -14.74
CA GLU A 121 5.07 -1.40 -15.62
C GLU A 121 6.16 -2.42 -15.26
N SER A 122 7.34 -1.96 -14.88
CA SER A 122 8.43 -2.83 -14.46
C SER A 122 8.05 -3.68 -13.23
N TYR A 123 7.44 -3.05 -12.22
CA TYR A 123 6.96 -3.78 -11.03
C TYR A 123 5.82 -4.74 -11.38
N LEU A 124 4.88 -4.34 -12.24
CA LEU A 124 3.78 -5.19 -12.67
C LEU A 124 4.26 -6.40 -13.44
N ASN A 125 5.29 -6.26 -14.28
CA ASN A 125 5.88 -7.38 -15.00
C ASN A 125 6.49 -8.40 -14.05
N GLN A 126 7.18 -7.96 -12.99
CA GLN A 126 7.72 -8.85 -11.96
C GLN A 126 6.61 -9.62 -11.24
N ILE A 127 5.51 -8.94 -10.92
CA ILE A 127 4.36 -9.57 -10.25
C ILE A 127 3.67 -10.58 -11.18
N GLU A 128 3.52 -10.25 -12.47
CA GLU A 128 2.96 -11.15 -13.47
C GLU A 128 3.78 -12.44 -13.59
N GLU A 129 5.11 -12.33 -13.58
CA GLU A 129 6.00 -13.50 -13.60
C GLU A 129 5.77 -14.42 -12.38
N LEU A 130 5.55 -13.82 -11.20
CA LEU A 130 5.29 -14.58 -9.98
C LEU A 130 3.89 -15.20 -9.95
N ASN A 131 2.89 -14.49 -10.46
CA ASN A 131 1.48 -14.84 -10.32
C ASN A 131 0.89 -15.53 -11.55
N GLY A 132 1.55 -15.46 -12.69
CA GLY A 132 1.07 -16.04 -13.96
C GLY A 132 -0.05 -15.27 -14.62
N LYS A 133 -0.48 -14.13 -14.05
CA LYS A 133 -1.56 -13.30 -14.59
C LYS A 133 -1.22 -11.83 -14.51
N ARG A 134 -1.61 -11.09 -15.55
CA ARG A 134 -1.55 -9.63 -15.56
C ARG A 134 -2.69 -9.06 -14.72
N ILE A 135 -2.36 -8.14 -13.81
CA ILE A 135 -3.34 -7.43 -13.00
C ILE A 135 -3.46 -6.01 -13.52
N GLU A 136 -4.68 -5.60 -13.83
CA GLU A 136 -4.94 -4.23 -14.29
C GLU A 136 -5.10 -3.29 -13.11
N LEU A 137 -4.38 -2.17 -13.16
CA LEU A 137 -4.44 -1.13 -12.16
C LEU A 137 -4.99 0.16 -12.75
N TYR A 138 -5.62 0.93 -11.88
CA TYR A 138 -6.11 2.27 -12.19
C TYR A 138 -5.23 3.27 -11.48
N GLY A 139 -4.66 4.21 -12.22
CA GLY A 139 -3.90 5.31 -11.66
C GLY A 139 -4.79 6.23 -10.82
N VAL A 140 -4.26 6.71 -9.72
CA VAL A 140 -4.88 7.78 -8.96
C VAL A 140 -4.59 9.10 -9.70
N LEU A 141 -5.48 10.08 -9.59
CA LEU A 141 -5.38 11.34 -10.32
C LEU A 141 -3.99 11.99 -10.17
N ASN A 142 -3.34 12.32 -11.30
CA ASN A 142 -2.03 13.00 -11.36
C ASN A 142 -0.85 12.25 -10.71
N THR A 143 -0.96 10.95 -10.48
CA THR A 143 0.13 10.18 -9.86
C THR A 143 1.03 9.47 -10.87
N LEU A 144 0.50 9.12 -12.05
CA LEU A 144 1.27 8.50 -13.12
C LEU A 144 1.68 9.55 -14.15
N VAL A 145 2.93 9.54 -14.52
CA VAL A 145 3.49 10.50 -15.48
C VAL A 145 4.27 9.80 -16.59
#